data_e3f330072acb97194a33f7cb2cad8862
#
_entry.id   e3f330072acb97194a33f7cb2cad8862
#
_cell.length_a   1.000
_cell.length_b   1.000
_cell.length_c   1.000
_cell.angle_alpha   90.00
_cell.angle_beta   90.00
_cell.angle_gamma   90.00
#
_symmetry.space_group_name_H-M   'P 1'
#
loop_
_entity.id
_entity.type
_entity.pdbx_description
1 polymer ?
#
loop_
_entity_poly.entity_id
_entity_poly.type
_entity_poly.pdbx_seq_one_letter_code
_entity_poly.pdbx_strand_id
1 'polypeptide(L)'
;MAKYDRRLIKSKKITIDGIEFASRLEGTMYKLLKDNNVKFKYESESYTLSDSFLFNNDYHARLASGKGEYCNRGFKKVNAITYKPDFVIRHNDYYAIVETKGLPTESYNMRMKLFKASLNRQNIKCDIYVPQTNAECLETINLILKKI
;
A
#
# COMPACT_ATOMS: atom_id res chain seq x y z
N MET A 1 13.51 7.62 -32.71
CA MET A 1 12.66 7.18 -31.56
C MET A 1 13.09 7.95 -30.33
N ALA A 2 12.28 8.85 -29.83
CA ALA A 2 12.56 9.59 -28.62
C ALA A 2 12.53 8.66 -27.41
N LYS A 3 13.65 8.54 -26.68
CA LYS A 3 13.67 7.92 -25.36
C LYS A 3 12.76 8.76 -24.45
N TYR A 4 11.62 8.23 -24.07
CA TYR A 4 10.82 8.78 -22.98
C TYR A 4 11.65 8.66 -21.69
N ASP A 5 12.27 9.76 -21.31
CA ASP A 5 12.92 9.92 -20.01
C ASP A 5 11.80 10.00 -18.96
N ARG A 6 11.45 8.83 -18.39
CA ARG A 6 10.56 8.78 -17.23
C ARG A 6 11.32 9.33 -16.03
N ARG A 7 11.41 10.65 -15.94
CA ARG A 7 11.81 11.31 -14.69
C ARG A 7 10.79 10.86 -13.66
N LEU A 8 11.26 10.11 -12.69
CA LEU A 8 10.51 9.80 -11.46
C LEU A 8 10.08 11.15 -10.86
N ILE A 9 8.84 11.52 -11.07
CA ILE A 9 8.24 12.70 -10.42
C ILE A 9 8.19 12.31 -8.95
N LYS A 10 9.16 12.79 -8.17
CA LYS A 10 9.15 12.64 -6.71
C LYS A 10 7.91 13.36 -6.20
N SER A 11 7.02 12.61 -5.55
CA SER A 11 5.87 13.18 -4.86
C SER A 11 6.38 14.20 -3.84
N LYS A 12 5.73 15.37 -3.78
CA LYS A 12 6.10 16.39 -2.78
C LYS A 12 5.47 16.02 -1.44
N LYS A 13 6.32 15.89 -0.43
CA LYS A 13 5.88 15.74 0.96
C LYS A 13 5.10 16.97 1.41
N ILE A 14 4.16 16.77 2.31
CA ILE A 14 3.36 17.82 2.93
C ILE A 14 3.15 17.50 4.41
N THR A 15 3.15 18.53 5.25
CA THR A 15 2.86 18.39 6.68
C THR A 15 1.51 19.03 6.99
N ILE A 16 0.62 18.27 7.63
CA ILE A 16 -0.70 18.73 8.08
C ILE A 16 -0.92 18.21 9.50
N ASP A 17 -1.33 19.08 10.42
CA ASP A 17 -1.56 18.74 11.84
C ASP A 17 -0.34 18.06 12.50
N GLY A 18 0.88 18.43 12.10
CA GLY A 18 2.12 17.83 12.60
C GLY A 18 2.46 16.46 12.01
N ILE A 19 1.67 15.93 11.08
CA ILE A 19 1.90 14.67 10.39
C ILE A 19 2.53 14.93 9.03
N GLU A 20 3.68 14.31 8.76
CA GLU A 20 4.31 14.35 7.44
C GLU A 20 3.71 13.27 6.54
N PHE A 21 3.13 13.69 5.41
CA PHE A 21 2.60 12.79 4.38
C PHE A 21 3.60 12.67 3.22
N ALA A 22 3.75 11.48 2.68
CA ALA A 22 4.66 11.20 1.58
C ALA A 22 4.21 11.87 0.27
N SER A 23 2.94 12.23 0.15
CA SER A 23 2.40 12.91 -1.03
C SER A 23 1.29 13.91 -0.66
N ARG A 24 1.06 14.86 -1.58
CA ARG A 24 -0.10 15.78 -1.46
C ARG A 24 -1.43 15.04 -1.53
N LEU A 25 -1.49 13.96 -2.27
CA LEU A 25 -2.71 13.14 -2.42
C LEU A 25 -3.09 12.50 -1.08
N GLU A 26 -2.12 11.97 -0.33
CA GLU A 26 -2.32 11.49 1.04
C GLU A 26 -2.86 12.60 1.95
N GLY A 27 -2.24 13.78 1.90
CA GLY A 27 -2.70 14.94 2.66
C GLY A 27 -4.14 15.35 2.32
N THR A 28 -4.52 15.30 1.04
CA THR A 28 -5.91 15.56 0.60
C THR A 28 -6.86 14.53 1.19
N MET A 29 -6.54 13.24 1.11
CA MET A 29 -7.38 12.19 1.67
C MET A 29 -7.50 12.29 3.19
N TYR A 30 -6.40 12.59 3.88
CA TYR A 30 -6.40 12.83 5.32
C TYR A 30 -7.39 13.93 5.72
N LYS A 31 -7.34 15.08 5.04
CA LYS A 31 -8.26 16.21 5.31
C LYS A 31 -9.72 15.80 5.09
N LEU A 32 -10.01 15.12 3.98
CA LEU A 32 -11.37 14.67 3.67
C LEU A 32 -11.92 13.72 4.74
N LEU A 33 -11.12 12.76 5.18
CA LEU A 33 -11.52 11.84 6.25
C LEU A 33 -11.76 12.58 7.57
N LYS A 34 -10.85 13.48 7.96
CA LYS A 34 -10.92 14.26 9.18
C LYS A 34 -12.13 15.21 9.18
N ASP A 35 -12.30 16.00 8.13
CA ASP A 35 -13.35 17.01 8.02
C ASP A 35 -14.76 16.39 7.99
N ASN A 36 -14.87 15.14 7.58
CA ASN A 36 -16.12 14.37 7.58
C ASN A 36 -16.29 13.46 8.80
N ASN A 37 -15.46 13.63 9.85
CA ASN A 37 -15.51 12.87 11.09
C ASN A 37 -15.49 11.34 10.93
N VAL A 38 -14.84 10.84 9.90
CA VAL A 38 -14.61 9.41 9.72
C VAL A 38 -13.55 8.94 10.70
N LYS A 39 -13.79 7.81 11.38
CA LYS A 39 -12.77 7.20 12.26
C LYS A 39 -11.76 6.43 11.42
N PHE A 40 -10.52 6.87 11.45
CA PHE A 40 -9.41 6.25 10.69
C PHE A 40 -8.09 6.35 11.43
N LYS A 41 -7.13 5.57 10.97
CA LYS A 41 -5.72 5.67 11.37
C LYS A 41 -4.85 5.74 10.11
N TYR A 42 -3.79 6.54 10.17
CA TYR A 42 -2.80 6.68 9.10
C TYR A 42 -1.60 5.81 9.39
N GLU A 43 -1.17 5.00 8.39
CA GLU A 43 -0.01 4.10 8.43
C GLU A 43 0.14 3.27 9.72
N SER A 44 -0.99 2.85 10.33
CA SER A 44 -1.00 2.23 11.66
C SER A 44 -0.94 0.72 11.66
N GLU A 45 -1.37 0.07 10.58
CA GLU A 45 -1.50 -1.39 10.51
C GLU A 45 -0.66 -1.95 9.37
N SER A 46 0.03 -3.05 9.64
CA SER A 46 0.76 -3.82 8.63
C SER A 46 0.20 -5.23 8.58
N TYR A 47 -0.10 -5.69 7.39
CA TYR A 47 -0.68 -7.02 7.14
C TYR A 47 0.38 -7.96 6.58
N THR A 48 0.56 -9.12 7.19
CA THR A 48 1.43 -10.17 6.65
C THR A 48 0.69 -10.92 5.54
N LEU A 49 1.21 -10.83 4.34
CA LEU A 49 0.64 -11.46 3.14
C LEU A 49 1.21 -12.85 2.90
N SER A 50 2.48 -13.05 3.24
CA SER A 50 3.19 -14.30 3.21
C SER A 50 4.20 -14.33 4.35
N ASP A 51 4.18 -15.38 5.15
CA ASP A 51 5.10 -15.52 6.28
C ASP A 51 6.55 -15.70 5.82
N SER A 52 7.50 -15.34 6.67
CA SER A 52 8.89 -15.67 6.45
C SER A 52 9.11 -17.18 6.57
N PHE A 53 10.06 -17.70 5.84
CA PHE A 53 10.42 -19.12 5.86
C PHE A 53 11.91 -19.31 5.58
N LEU A 54 12.41 -20.51 5.91
CA LEU A 54 13.74 -20.93 5.54
C LEU A 54 13.66 -21.68 4.20
N PHE A 55 14.35 -21.17 3.19
CA PHE A 55 14.48 -21.86 1.91
C PHE A 55 15.63 -22.87 1.98
N ASN A 56 15.32 -24.16 1.87
CA ASN A 56 16.24 -25.27 2.12
C ASN A 56 16.74 -25.94 0.83
N ASN A 57 17.02 -25.16 -0.19
CA ASN A 57 17.54 -25.66 -1.47
C ASN A 57 18.62 -24.72 -2.00
N ASP A 58 19.36 -25.20 -3.01
CA ASP A 58 20.28 -24.36 -3.76
C ASP A 58 19.52 -23.27 -4.51
N TYR A 59 20.07 -22.07 -4.50
CA TYR A 59 19.60 -20.94 -5.27
C TYR A 59 20.80 -20.15 -5.78
N HIS A 60 21.21 -20.40 -7.02
CA HIS A 60 22.35 -19.74 -7.62
C HIS A 60 21.92 -18.46 -8.32
N ALA A 61 22.39 -17.36 -7.81
CA ALA A 61 22.05 -16.02 -8.32
C ALA A 61 23.11 -14.99 -7.93
N ARG A 62 23.06 -13.85 -8.57
CA ARG A 62 23.65 -12.61 -8.06
C ARG A 62 22.73 -12.03 -6.98
N LEU A 63 23.13 -10.92 -6.37
CA LEU A 63 22.24 -10.15 -5.49
C LEU A 63 21.02 -9.65 -6.26
N ALA A 64 19.93 -9.37 -5.56
CA ALA A 64 18.69 -8.82 -6.15
C ALA A 64 18.93 -7.49 -6.91
N SER A 65 19.98 -6.75 -6.55
CA SER A 65 20.43 -5.54 -7.26
C SER A 65 21.10 -5.82 -8.61
N GLY A 66 21.33 -7.10 -8.97
CA GLY A 66 22.07 -7.52 -10.15
C GLY A 66 23.59 -7.46 -9.99
N LYS A 67 24.08 -7.04 -8.81
CA LYS A 67 25.51 -6.97 -8.46
C LYS A 67 25.99 -8.23 -7.75
N GLY A 68 27.30 -8.27 -7.48
CA GLY A 68 27.95 -9.38 -6.77
C GLY A 68 28.21 -10.58 -7.66
N GLU A 69 28.69 -11.66 -7.04
CA GLU A 69 29.03 -12.90 -7.72
C GLU A 69 27.81 -13.79 -7.93
N TYR A 70 27.83 -14.56 -9.01
CA TYR A 70 26.90 -15.66 -9.22
C TYR A 70 27.32 -16.84 -8.33
N CYS A 71 26.61 -17.04 -7.24
CA CYS A 71 26.92 -18.07 -6.26
C CYS A 71 25.66 -18.62 -5.60
N ASN A 72 25.81 -19.70 -4.81
CA ASN A 72 24.70 -20.27 -4.06
C ASN A 72 24.28 -19.32 -2.93
N ARG A 73 23.04 -18.86 -3.00
CA ARG A 73 22.37 -17.99 -2.02
C ARG A 73 21.16 -18.67 -1.38
N GLY A 74 21.07 -19.98 -1.56
CA GLY A 74 20.08 -20.82 -0.89
C GLY A 74 20.38 -21.02 0.59
N PHE A 75 19.59 -21.86 1.25
CA PHE A 75 19.67 -22.16 2.69
C PHE A 75 19.65 -20.90 3.56
N LYS A 76 18.81 -19.96 3.19
CA LYS A 76 18.63 -18.68 3.90
C LYS A 76 17.18 -18.40 4.18
N LYS A 77 16.98 -17.58 5.20
CA LYS A 77 15.67 -17.05 5.52
C LYS A 77 15.17 -16.13 4.39
N VAL A 78 13.95 -16.40 3.93
CA VAL A 78 13.17 -15.50 3.07
C VAL A 78 12.24 -14.69 3.96
N ASN A 79 12.32 -13.37 3.84
CA ASN A 79 11.52 -12.48 4.67
C ASN A 79 10.03 -12.53 4.31
N ALA A 80 9.19 -12.21 5.28
CA ALA A 80 7.76 -12.06 5.06
C ALA A 80 7.46 -10.96 4.02
N ILE A 81 6.39 -11.15 3.28
CA ILE A 81 5.80 -10.10 2.43
C ILE A 81 4.70 -9.44 3.24
N THR A 82 4.80 -8.13 3.40
CA THR A 82 3.84 -7.34 4.16
C THR A 82 3.22 -6.25 3.29
N TYR A 83 2.04 -5.79 3.70
CA TYR A 83 1.34 -4.65 3.12
C TYR A 83 0.91 -3.68 4.22
N LYS A 84 1.22 -2.42 4.04
CA LYS A 84 0.85 -1.34 4.95
C LYS A 84 0.07 -0.29 4.16
N PRO A 85 -1.27 -0.25 4.30
CA PRO A 85 -2.08 0.76 3.63
C PRO A 85 -1.87 2.15 4.25
N ASP A 86 -2.15 3.20 3.47
CA ASP A 86 -2.06 4.57 3.95
C ASP A 86 -3.08 4.83 5.07
N PHE A 87 -4.34 4.47 4.85
CA PHE A 87 -5.40 4.68 5.82
C PHE A 87 -6.19 3.42 6.10
N VAL A 88 -6.44 3.16 7.37
CA VAL A 88 -7.34 2.09 7.84
C VAL A 88 -8.56 2.74 8.48
N ILE A 89 -9.74 2.45 7.96
CA ILE A 89 -11.01 2.96 8.43
C ILE A 89 -11.70 1.88 9.25
N ARG A 90 -12.02 2.23 10.49
CA ARG A 90 -12.86 1.42 11.38
C ARG A 90 -13.88 2.35 12.02
N HIS A 91 -15.03 2.44 11.38
CA HIS A 91 -16.12 3.33 11.81
C HIS A 91 -17.37 2.51 12.03
N ASN A 92 -17.81 2.38 13.28
CA ASN A 92 -18.82 1.41 13.70
C ASN A 92 -18.44 0.00 13.22
N ASP A 93 -19.30 -0.70 12.50
CA ASP A 93 -19.02 -2.02 11.92
C ASP A 93 -18.38 -1.95 10.53
N TYR A 94 -18.14 -0.75 10.00
CA TYR A 94 -17.56 -0.56 8.69
C TYR A 94 -16.04 -0.63 8.74
N TYR A 95 -15.47 -1.50 7.91
CA TYR A 95 -14.03 -1.66 7.73
C TYR A 95 -13.64 -1.42 6.28
N ALA A 96 -12.69 -0.53 6.09
CA ALA A 96 -12.13 -0.25 4.77
C ALA A 96 -10.66 0.17 4.88
N ILE A 97 -9.95 0.06 3.78
CA ILE A 97 -8.65 0.67 3.60
C ILE A 97 -8.67 1.64 2.43
N VAL A 98 -7.85 2.68 2.54
CA VAL A 98 -7.60 3.61 1.44
C VAL A 98 -6.10 3.65 1.20
N GLU A 99 -5.73 3.46 -0.05
CA GLU A 99 -4.37 3.58 -0.56
C GLU A 99 -4.34 4.68 -1.61
N THR A 100 -3.65 5.78 -1.33
CA THR A 100 -3.51 6.86 -2.31
C THR A 100 -2.34 6.55 -3.23
N LYS A 101 -2.61 6.36 -4.51
CA LYS A 101 -1.58 5.88 -5.44
C LYS A 101 -1.60 6.69 -6.73
N GLY A 102 -0.62 7.55 -6.91
CA GLY A 102 -0.50 8.30 -8.16
C GLY A 102 -0.30 7.40 -9.36
N LEU A 103 0.65 6.46 -9.28
CA LEU A 103 0.89 5.45 -10.32
C LEU A 103 1.20 4.10 -9.66
N PRO A 104 0.33 3.08 -9.80
CA PRO A 104 0.58 1.76 -9.25
C PRO A 104 1.83 1.11 -9.87
N THR A 105 2.67 0.52 -9.02
CA THR A 105 3.82 -0.29 -9.43
C THR A 105 3.43 -1.76 -9.53
N GLU A 106 4.23 -2.55 -10.25
CA GLU A 106 4.03 -4.00 -10.34
C GLU A 106 4.09 -4.67 -8.96
N SER A 107 5.03 -4.28 -8.12
CA SER A 107 5.16 -4.74 -6.74
C SER A 107 3.91 -4.44 -5.90
N TYR A 108 3.34 -3.25 -6.04
CA TYR A 108 2.09 -2.89 -5.39
C TYR A 108 0.92 -3.76 -5.89
N ASN A 109 0.80 -3.95 -7.20
CA ASN A 109 -0.27 -4.76 -7.78
C ASN A 109 -0.22 -6.20 -7.28
N MET A 110 0.96 -6.78 -7.15
CA MET A 110 1.16 -8.11 -6.57
C MET A 110 0.73 -8.17 -5.10
N ARG A 111 1.17 -7.22 -4.28
CA ARG A 111 0.75 -7.13 -2.87
C ARG A 111 -0.76 -6.99 -2.73
N MET A 112 -1.39 -6.19 -3.57
CA MET A 112 -2.85 -6.01 -3.55
C MET A 112 -3.58 -7.31 -3.88
N LYS A 113 -3.11 -8.10 -4.84
CA LYS A 113 -3.67 -9.43 -5.13
C LYS A 113 -3.56 -10.37 -3.93
N LEU A 114 -2.40 -10.40 -3.28
CA LEU A 114 -2.18 -11.22 -2.07
C LEU A 114 -3.04 -10.75 -0.91
N PHE A 115 -3.19 -9.45 -0.72
CA PHE A 115 -4.05 -8.87 0.31
C PHE A 115 -5.53 -9.26 0.11
N LYS A 116 -6.05 -9.10 -1.09
CA LYS A 116 -7.42 -9.53 -1.44
C LYS A 116 -7.62 -11.03 -1.19
N ALA A 117 -6.66 -11.87 -1.57
CA ALA A 117 -6.71 -13.30 -1.31
C ALA A 117 -6.73 -13.61 0.19
N SER A 118 -5.96 -12.87 1.00
CA SER A 118 -5.94 -13.00 2.45
C SER A 118 -7.30 -12.64 3.07
N LEU A 119 -7.93 -11.56 2.64
CA LEU A 119 -9.26 -11.17 3.10
C LEU A 119 -10.30 -12.26 2.80
N ASN A 120 -10.26 -12.81 1.60
CA ASN A 120 -11.16 -13.89 1.22
C ASN A 120 -10.97 -15.17 2.05
N ARG A 121 -9.71 -15.58 2.26
CA ARG A 121 -9.42 -16.78 3.09
C ARG A 121 -9.90 -16.64 4.53
N GLN A 122 -9.83 -15.42 5.07
CA GLN A 122 -10.24 -15.13 6.45
C GLN A 122 -11.72 -14.73 6.54
N ASN A 123 -12.44 -14.68 5.43
CA ASN A 123 -13.82 -14.21 5.34
C ASN A 123 -14.02 -12.81 5.96
N ILE A 124 -13.05 -11.93 5.74
CA ILE A 124 -13.09 -10.56 6.24
C ILE A 124 -13.74 -9.65 5.19
N LYS A 125 -14.76 -8.91 5.59
CA LYS A 125 -15.35 -7.84 4.77
C LYS A 125 -14.54 -6.57 4.96
N CYS A 126 -13.88 -6.13 3.90
CA CYS A 126 -13.09 -4.90 3.88
C CYS A 126 -13.19 -4.27 2.49
N ASP A 127 -13.73 -3.07 2.42
CA ASP A 127 -13.72 -2.30 1.17
C ASP A 127 -12.33 -1.72 0.92
N ILE A 128 -11.94 -1.64 -0.34
CA ILE A 128 -10.63 -1.13 -0.75
C ILE A 128 -10.83 0.01 -1.72
N TYR A 129 -10.22 1.16 -1.42
CA TYR A 129 -10.26 2.35 -2.26
C TYR A 129 -8.84 2.76 -2.65
N VAL A 130 -8.62 3.00 -3.93
CA VAL A 130 -7.30 3.37 -4.47
C VAL A 130 -7.41 4.64 -5.32
N PRO A 131 -7.67 5.81 -4.70
CA PRO A 131 -7.75 7.06 -5.45
C PRO A 131 -6.38 7.47 -5.99
N GLN A 132 -6.34 7.93 -7.23
CA GLN A 132 -5.14 8.40 -7.92
C GLN A 132 -5.14 9.93 -8.13
N THR A 133 -6.29 10.57 -7.96
CA THR A 133 -6.47 12.02 -8.15
C THR A 133 -7.26 12.64 -6.99
N ASN A 134 -7.21 13.96 -6.86
CA ASN A 134 -8.02 14.67 -5.88
C ASN A 134 -9.52 14.45 -6.08
N ALA A 135 -9.99 14.39 -7.33
CA ALA A 135 -11.38 14.09 -7.65
C ALA A 135 -11.78 12.69 -7.18
N GLU A 136 -10.90 11.71 -7.35
CA GLU A 136 -11.14 10.34 -6.85
C GLU A 136 -11.07 10.25 -5.33
N CYS A 137 -10.27 11.08 -4.66
CA CYS A 137 -10.32 11.20 -3.19
C CYS A 137 -11.69 11.72 -2.73
N LEU A 138 -12.25 12.72 -3.41
CA LEU A 138 -13.57 13.24 -3.11
C LEU A 138 -14.67 12.19 -3.38
N GLU A 139 -14.57 11.46 -4.47
CA GLU A 139 -15.47 10.34 -4.75
C GLU A 139 -15.38 9.26 -3.67
N THR A 140 -14.15 8.91 -3.26
CA THR A 140 -13.89 7.92 -2.21
C THR A 140 -14.57 8.31 -0.90
N ILE A 141 -14.43 9.56 -0.43
CA ILE A 141 -15.08 9.99 0.81
C ILE A 141 -16.61 9.93 0.67
N ASN A 142 -17.17 10.30 -0.48
CA ASN A 142 -18.61 10.23 -0.71
C ASN A 142 -19.12 8.77 -0.68
N LEU A 143 -18.35 7.82 -1.21
CA LEU A 143 -18.67 6.39 -1.14
C LEU A 143 -18.61 5.86 0.31
N ILE A 144 -17.60 6.26 1.06
CA ILE A 144 -17.43 5.87 2.47
C ILE A 144 -18.61 6.40 3.30
N LEU A 145 -18.99 7.67 3.13
CA LEU A 145 -20.08 8.29 3.88
C LEU A 145 -21.45 7.62 3.66
N LYS A 146 -21.63 6.92 2.55
CA LYS A 146 -22.83 6.13 2.28
C LYS A 146 -22.86 4.80 3.03
N LYS A 147 -21.73 4.38 3.60
CA LYS A 147 -21.55 3.08 4.26
C LYS A 147 -21.55 3.17 5.80
N ILE A 148 -21.31 4.36 6.34
CA ILE A 148 -21.20 4.62 7.79
C ILE A 148 -22.41 5.32 8.36
#